data_7ab2329782fa6fea63aad39551715625
#
_entry.id   7ab2329782fa6fea63aad39551715625
#
_cell.length_a   1.000
_cell.length_b   1.000
_cell.length_c   1.000
_cell.angle_alpha   90.00
_cell.angle_beta   90.00
_cell.angle_gamma   90.00
#
_symmetry.space_group_name_H-M   'P 1'
#
loop_
_entity.id
_entity.type
_entity.pdbx_description
1 polymer ?
#
loop_
_entity_poly.entity_id
_entity_poly.type
_entity_poly.pdbx_seq_one_letter_code
_entity_poly.pdbx_strand_id
1 'polypeptide(L)'
;MRRALPLVLLLAAGLGLTLCGDRPGTWPPGGSTAGGRDAQPLDAFELTDAEQDTVTAARWTLAAQCMRRLGFDSLADVDPYHPPGWPQRPADASGTVLTLVAVSDDAHRYGVQDPEDAAAHGYRGALAAYRAHARAKTWTMPEYVALTGSSADGGPARAHERPVPDGGCLGQAERRIRGTGPRTEPDPVSVLRGESRRSAERDPAWRRADRTWSACMRGAGYHYATPADAQRGDDRREEELRLRLSGGRGEADLPTETEKRTAVADARCKQRTGYLGTVRALDVRAQERVIAGHRAELDRHRARERAAVRTAGHVLATGTP
;
A
#
# COMPACT_ATOMS: atom_id res chain seq x y z
N MET A 1 7.56 17.74 -80.68
CA MET A 1 6.34 17.07 -80.20
C MET A 1 6.75 15.93 -79.30
N ARG A 2 6.84 16.15 -77.99
CA ARG A 2 7.12 15.12 -77.02
C ARG A 2 6.04 15.18 -75.94
N ARG A 3 5.22 14.13 -75.89
CA ARG A 3 4.15 13.94 -74.89
C ARG A 3 4.74 13.42 -73.63
N ALA A 4 4.54 14.12 -72.51
CA ALA A 4 4.87 13.67 -71.17
C ALA A 4 3.69 12.88 -70.60
N LEU A 5 3.94 11.64 -70.05
CA LEU A 5 3.01 10.88 -69.26
C LEU A 5 3.16 11.29 -67.75
N PRO A 6 2.08 11.38 -66.99
CA PRO A 6 2.17 11.55 -65.58
C PRO A 6 2.34 10.20 -64.88
N LEU A 7 3.27 10.19 -63.95
CA LEU A 7 3.57 9.08 -63.05
C LEU A 7 2.50 9.05 -61.92
N VAL A 8 1.72 7.99 -61.85
CA VAL A 8 0.74 7.75 -60.76
C VAL A 8 1.46 7.05 -59.63
N LEU A 9 1.63 7.74 -58.49
CA LEU A 9 2.11 7.15 -57.25
C LEU A 9 0.94 6.47 -56.51
N LEU A 10 0.97 5.14 -56.47
CA LEU A 10 0.10 4.33 -55.63
C LEU A 10 0.63 4.33 -54.18
N LEU A 11 -0.06 5.05 -53.29
CA LEU A 11 0.14 4.93 -51.85
C LEU A 11 -0.56 3.66 -51.36
N ALA A 12 0.21 2.63 -51.01
CA ALA A 12 -0.27 1.47 -50.30
C ALA A 12 -0.45 1.82 -48.81
N ALA A 13 -1.70 1.98 -48.40
CA ALA A 13 -2.07 2.09 -47.00
C ALA A 13 -1.95 0.70 -46.35
N GLY A 14 -0.85 0.48 -45.63
CA GLY A 14 -0.67 -0.70 -44.77
C GLY A 14 -1.55 -0.57 -43.51
N LEU A 15 -2.66 -1.31 -43.47
CA LEU A 15 -3.38 -1.55 -42.21
C LEU A 15 -2.51 -2.41 -41.30
N GLY A 16 -1.82 -1.76 -40.34
CA GLY A 16 -1.20 -2.43 -39.21
C GLY A 16 -2.28 -2.88 -38.23
N LEU A 17 -2.65 -4.14 -38.26
CA LEU A 17 -3.38 -4.79 -37.18
C LEU A 17 -2.43 -4.87 -35.95
N THR A 18 -2.52 -3.90 -35.05
CA THR A 18 -1.98 -4.04 -33.69
C THR A 18 -2.86 -5.03 -32.94
N LEU A 19 -2.38 -6.26 -32.85
CA LEU A 19 -2.85 -7.23 -31.88
C LEU A 19 -2.55 -6.65 -30.48
N CYS A 20 -3.58 -6.14 -29.81
CA CYS A 20 -3.56 -5.91 -28.38
C CYS A 20 -3.41 -7.27 -27.69
N GLY A 21 -2.18 -7.70 -27.47
CA GLY A 21 -1.90 -8.78 -26.55
C GLY A 21 -2.17 -8.26 -25.14
N ASP A 22 -3.19 -8.81 -24.50
CA ASP A 22 -3.41 -8.68 -23.05
C ASP A 22 -2.15 -9.16 -22.33
N ARG A 23 -1.30 -8.23 -21.95
CA ARG A 23 -0.27 -8.48 -20.94
C ARG A 23 -0.99 -8.54 -19.60
N PRO A 24 -0.81 -9.61 -18.80
CA PRO A 24 -1.32 -9.64 -17.44
C PRO A 24 -0.79 -8.42 -16.70
N GLY A 25 -1.73 -7.67 -16.10
CA GLY A 25 -1.50 -6.35 -15.55
C GLY A 25 -0.24 -6.25 -14.70
N THR A 26 0.67 -5.44 -15.17
CA THR A 26 1.66 -4.83 -14.30
C THR A 26 0.90 -3.99 -13.29
N TRP A 27 1.23 -4.15 -12.01
CA TRP A 27 0.82 -3.25 -10.94
C TRP A 27 0.99 -1.82 -11.46
N PRO A 28 -0.07 -0.97 -11.44
CA PRO A 28 0.16 0.43 -11.69
C PRO A 28 1.15 0.86 -10.61
N PRO A 29 2.25 1.51 -10.95
CA PRO A 29 3.18 1.98 -9.95
C PRO A 29 2.45 2.96 -9.04
N GLY A 30 1.95 2.47 -7.90
CA GLY A 30 1.60 3.25 -6.73
C GLY A 30 2.91 3.76 -6.17
N GLY A 31 3.71 4.34 -7.04
CA GLY A 31 5.06 4.69 -6.72
C GLY A 31 5.12 6.11 -6.21
N SER A 32 5.56 6.29 -5.00
CA SER A 32 6.37 7.44 -4.65
C SER A 32 7.57 7.48 -5.60
N THR A 33 7.36 7.98 -6.82
CA THR A 33 8.50 8.42 -7.61
C THR A 33 9.13 9.57 -6.84
N ALA A 34 10.28 9.33 -6.23
CA ALA A 34 11.09 10.38 -5.64
C ALA A 34 11.30 11.48 -6.71
N GLY A 35 10.44 12.50 -6.72
CA GLY A 35 10.43 13.57 -7.71
C GLY A 35 9.08 13.90 -8.35
N GLY A 36 8.00 13.16 -8.09
CA GLY A 36 6.64 13.50 -8.56
C GLY A 36 6.08 14.74 -7.81
N ARG A 37 5.03 15.37 -8.39
CA ARG A 37 4.34 16.55 -7.79
C ARG A 37 3.82 16.31 -6.37
N ASP A 38 3.73 15.06 -5.93
CA ASP A 38 3.19 14.63 -4.63
C ASP A 38 4.26 14.13 -3.65
N ALA A 39 5.55 14.11 -4.07
CA ALA A 39 6.66 13.69 -3.21
C ALA A 39 6.76 14.55 -1.94
N GLN A 40 6.94 13.89 -0.81
CA GLN A 40 7.07 14.53 0.50
C GLN A 40 8.54 14.46 0.98
N PRO A 41 9.01 15.42 1.80
CA PRO A 41 10.40 15.44 2.24
C PRO A 41 10.90 14.15 2.91
N LEU A 42 10.03 13.46 3.67
CA LEU A 42 10.36 12.20 4.35
C LEU A 42 10.47 11.01 3.39
N ASP A 43 9.85 11.06 2.21
CA ASP A 43 9.93 9.99 1.21
C ASP A 43 11.37 9.77 0.72
N ALA A 44 12.23 10.80 0.81
CA ALA A 44 13.66 10.69 0.50
C ALA A 44 14.43 9.70 1.40
N PHE A 45 13.87 9.28 2.52
CA PHE A 45 14.47 8.34 3.47
C PHE A 45 13.87 6.95 3.39
N GLU A 46 12.84 6.73 2.58
CA GLU A 46 12.23 5.44 2.28
C GLU A 46 12.88 4.80 1.04
N LEU A 47 12.58 3.53 0.83
CA LEU A 47 12.93 2.83 -0.41
C LEU A 47 11.98 3.28 -1.53
N THR A 48 12.50 3.39 -2.73
CA THR A 48 11.67 3.48 -3.94
C THR A 48 10.90 2.17 -4.14
N ASP A 49 9.83 2.19 -4.93
CA ASP A 49 9.04 0.97 -5.21
C ASP A 49 9.92 -0.13 -5.79
N ALA A 50 10.78 0.18 -6.75
CA ALA A 50 11.68 -0.81 -7.35
C ALA A 50 12.67 -1.42 -6.32
N GLU A 51 13.14 -0.60 -5.37
CA GLU A 51 13.98 -1.09 -4.26
C GLU A 51 13.15 -1.96 -3.29
N GLN A 52 11.91 -1.54 -3.00
CA GLN A 52 10.98 -2.30 -2.16
C GLN A 52 10.60 -3.64 -2.80
N ASP A 53 10.34 -3.67 -4.11
CA ASP A 53 10.08 -4.88 -4.89
C ASP A 53 11.29 -5.82 -4.83
N THR A 54 12.51 -5.29 -4.97
CA THR A 54 13.74 -6.06 -4.85
C THR A 54 13.86 -6.73 -3.48
N VAL A 55 13.64 -5.98 -2.40
CA VAL A 55 13.68 -6.51 -1.02
C VAL A 55 12.57 -7.54 -0.81
N THR A 56 11.38 -7.28 -1.32
CA THR A 56 10.23 -8.18 -1.22
C THR A 56 10.49 -9.49 -1.96
N ALA A 57 10.99 -9.42 -3.19
CA ALA A 57 11.32 -10.61 -3.99
C ALA A 57 12.38 -11.46 -3.31
N ALA A 58 13.45 -10.86 -2.79
CA ALA A 58 14.48 -11.58 -2.05
C ALA A 58 13.94 -12.25 -0.78
N ARG A 59 13.06 -11.56 -0.04
CA ARG A 59 12.41 -12.11 1.17
C ARG A 59 11.61 -13.37 0.84
N TRP A 60 10.77 -13.32 -0.20
CA TRP A 60 9.95 -14.47 -0.59
C TRP A 60 10.77 -15.60 -1.20
N THR A 61 11.86 -15.30 -1.93
CA THR A 61 12.82 -16.30 -2.40
C THR A 61 13.46 -17.08 -1.24
N LEU A 62 13.94 -16.36 -0.21
CA LEU A 62 14.52 -16.99 0.98
C LEU A 62 13.47 -17.75 1.82
N ALA A 63 12.25 -17.19 1.91
CA ALA A 63 11.15 -17.87 2.59
C ALA A 63 10.77 -19.17 1.89
N ALA A 64 10.70 -19.19 0.56
CA ALA A 64 10.44 -20.41 -0.22
C ALA A 64 11.51 -21.49 0.00
N GLN A 65 12.79 -21.12 0.05
CA GLN A 65 13.86 -22.04 0.38
C GLN A 65 13.74 -22.61 1.80
N CYS A 66 13.39 -21.78 2.77
CA CYS A 66 13.16 -22.21 4.14
C CYS A 66 11.94 -23.14 4.24
N MET A 67 10.85 -22.84 3.59
CA MET A 67 9.63 -23.67 3.54
C MET A 67 9.93 -25.07 2.99
N ARG A 68 10.68 -25.14 1.87
CA ARG A 68 11.11 -26.45 1.32
C ARG A 68 11.94 -27.26 2.31
N ARG A 69 12.86 -26.63 3.06
CA ARG A 69 13.61 -27.34 4.10
C ARG A 69 12.73 -27.86 5.23
N LEU A 70 11.61 -27.22 5.51
CA LEU A 70 10.60 -27.67 6.48
C LEU A 70 9.62 -28.70 5.88
N GLY A 71 9.70 -28.99 4.58
CA GLY A 71 8.85 -29.98 3.90
C GLY A 71 7.59 -29.39 3.28
N PHE A 72 7.57 -28.10 2.96
CA PHE A 72 6.44 -27.44 2.28
C PHE A 72 6.86 -26.92 0.90
N ASP A 73 6.09 -27.27 -0.13
CA ASP A 73 6.28 -26.78 -1.51
C ASP A 73 5.26 -25.70 -1.90
N SER A 74 4.50 -25.20 -0.95
CA SER A 74 3.42 -24.23 -1.19
C SER A 74 3.87 -22.89 -1.77
N LEU A 75 5.16 -22.61 -1.81
CA LEU A 75 5.77 -21.43 -2.45
C LEU A 75 6.53 -21.77 -3.74
N ALA A 76 6.47 -23.01 -4.25
CA ALA A 76 7.24 -23.43 -5.43
C ALA A 76 6.85 -22.62 -6.69
N ASP A 77 5.56 -22.33 -6.84
CA ASP A 77 4.99 -21.64 -8.01
C ASP A 77 4.71 -20.15 -7.76
N VAL A 78 5.19 -19.61 -6.64
CA VAL A 78 4.98 -18.20 -6.31
C VAL A 78 6.06 -17.36 -6.99
N ASP A 79 5.62 -16.41 -7.82
CA ASP A 79 6.49 -15.36 -8.33
C ASP A 79 6.92 -14.45 -7.17
N PRO A 80 8.21 -14.39 -6.82
CA PRO A 80 8.67 -13.60 -5.69
C PRO A 80 8.48 -12.09 -5.86
N TYR A 81 8.34 -11.60 -7.11
CA TYR A 81 8.02 -10.19 -7.39
C TYR A 81 6.52 -9.87 -7.27
N HIS A 82 5.66 -10.90 -7.31
CA HIS A 82 4.22 -10.79 -7.11
C HIS A 82 3.76 -11.78 -6.03
N PRO A 83 4.29 -11.68 -4.81
CA PRO A 83 3.99 -12.63 -3.76
C PRO A 83 2.54 -12.53 -3.32
N PRO A 84 2.00 -13.58 -2.70
CA PRO A 84 0.74 -13.47 -1.99
C PRO A 84 0.87 -12.41 -0.90
N GLY A 85 -0.23 -11.79 -0.52
CA GLY A 85 -0.26 -10.88 0.62
C GLY A 85 0.31 -11.53 1.90
N TRP A 86 0.54 -10.71 2.94
CA TRP A 86 1.07 -11.22 4.21
C TRP A 86 0.22 -12.40 4.71
N PRO A 87 0.84 -13.51 5.17
CA PRO A 87 0.11 -14.69 5.58
C PRO A 87 -0.91 -14.38 6.67
N GLN A 88 -2.17 -14.69 6.38
CA GLN A 88 -3.24 -14.60 7.36
C GLN A 88 -3.37 -15.94 8.08
N ARG A 89 -3.61 -15.89 9.39
CA ARG A 89 -3.90 -17.10 10.15
C ARG A 89 -5.13 -17.77 9.54
N PRO A 90 -5.09 -19.09 9.27
CA PRO A 90 -6.28 -19.81 8.86
C PRO A 90 -7.38 -19.56 9.89
N ALA A 91 -8.56 -19.17 9.44
CA ALA A 91 -9.68 -18.96 10.32
C ALA A 91 -10.04 -20.29 10.98
N ASP A 92 -9.97 -20.37 12.30
CA ASP A 92 -10.84 -21.27 13.04
C ASP A 92 -12.30 -20.89 12.68
N ALA A 93 -13.25 -21.78 12.89
CA ALA A 93 -14.64 -21.63 12.45
C ALA A 93 -15.37 -20.34 12.91
N SER A 94 -14.74 -19.52 13.76
CA SER A 94 -15.21 -18.22 14.25
C SER A 94 -14.68 -17.02 13.46
N GLY A 95 -13.86 -17.23 12.44
CA GLY A 95 -13.07 -16.34 11.61
C GLY A 95 -13.54 -14.92 11.35
N THR A 96 -13.12 -13.98 12.16
CA THR A 96 -13.06 -12.57 11.76
C THR A 96 -11.60 -12.17 11.60
N VAL A 97 -11.10 -12.19 10.39
CA VAL A 97 -9.79 -11.62 10.08
C VAL A 97 -9.98 -10.14 9.79
N LEU A 98 -9.70 -9.29 10.78
CA LEU A 98 -9.50 -7.87 10.56
C LEU A 98 -8.12 -7.69 9.92
N THR A 99 -8.06 -7.68 8.60
CA THR A 99 -6.86 -7.25 7.88
C THR A 99 -6.80 -5.73 7.98
N LEU A 100 -6.10 -5.21 9.00
CA LEU A 100 -5.67 -3.82 9.01
C LEU A 100 -4.57 -3.67 7.97
N VAL A 101 -4.96 -3.47 6.73
CA VAL A 101 -4.03 -3.02 5.68
C VAL A 101 -3.91 -1.52 5.83
N ALA A 102 -2.83 -1.07 6.43
CA ALA A 102 -2.44 0.33 6.32
C ALA A 102 -1.95 0.58 4.90
N VAL A 103 -2.88 0.77 3.97
CA VAL A 103 -2.54 1.20 2.62
C VAL A 103 -2.41 2.72 2.66
N SER A 104 -1.21 3.21 2.84
CA SER A 104 -0.89 4.61 2.64
C SER A 104 -0.20 4.75 1.29
N ASP A 105 -0.94 5.10 0.28
CA ASP A 105 -0.38 5.64 -0.94
C ASP A 105 -0.48 7.17 -0.94
N ASP A 106 0.28 7.83 -1.81
CA ASP A 106 0.25 9.29 -1.92
C ASP A 106 -1.10 9.81 -2.42
N ALA A 107 -1.82 9.01 -3.22
CA ALA A 107 -3.14 9.36 -3.73
C ALA A 107 -4.19 9.48 -2.62
N HIS A 108 -4.00 8.75 -1.51
CA HIS A 108 -4.95 8.71 -0.40
C HIS A 108 -4.42 9.33 0.90
N ARG A 109 -3.22 9.91 0.90
CA ARG A 109 -2.57 10.51 2.09
C ARG A 109 -3.44 11.54 2.82
N TYR A 110 -4.28 12.27 2.09
CA TYR A 110 -5.24 13.25 2.63
C TYR A 110 -6.69 12.80 2.42
N GLY A 111 -6.93 11.51 2.40
CA GLY A 111 -8.20 10.90 2.08
C GLY A 111 -8.52 10.98 0.58
N VAL A 112 -9.76 10.73 0.22
CA VAL A 112 -10.20 10.78 -1.19
C VAL A 112 -9.96 12.16 -1.81
N GLN A 113 -9.43 12.19 -3.03
CA GLN A 113 -9.05 13.41 -3.74
C GLN A 113 -9.69 13.49 -5.13
N ASP A 114 -10.00 12.35 -5.73
CA ASP A 114 -10.61 12.23 -7.04
C ASP A 114 -12.09 11.86 -6.92
N PRO A 115 -13.01 12.69 -7.46
CA PRO A 115 -14.43 12.39 -7.47
C PRO A 115 -14.83 11.14 -8.26
N GLU A 116 -14.07 10.74 -9.29
CA GLU A 116 -14.34 9.54 -10.10
C GLU A 116 -13.97 8.29 -9.31
N ASP A 117 -12.78 8.26 -8.68
CA ASP A 117 -12.39 7.20 -7.75
C ASP A 117 -13.37 7.10 -6.57
N ALA A 118 -13.77 8.25 -6.01
CA ALA A 118 -14.78 8.31 -4.95
C ALA A 118 -16.13 7.71 -5.36
N ALA A 119 -16.56 7.93 -6.59
CA ALA A 119 -17.82 7.37 -7.11
C ALA A 119 -17.76 5.86 -7.28
N ALA A 120 -16.59 5.33 -7.64
CA ALA A 120 -16.38 3.89 -7.79
C ALA A 120 -16.20 3.19 -6.43
N HIS A 121 -15.35 3.74 -5.56
CA HIS A 121 -14.80 3.03 -4.40
C HIS A 121 -15.13 3.67 -3.04
N GLY A 122 -15.87 4.79 -3.00
CA GLY A 122 -16.11 5.53 -1.76
C GLY A 122 -14.81 6.00 -1.12
N TYR A 123 -14.64 5.72 0.17
CA TYR A 123 -13.39 5.97 0.89
C TYR A 123 -12.42 4.78 0.89
N ARG A 124 -12.69 3.74 0.08
CA ARG A 124 -11.98 2.44 0.07
C ARG A 124 -11.11 2.23 -1.16
N GLY A 125 -10.82 3.28 -1.93
CA GLY A 125 -10.04 3.19 -3.17
C GLY A 125 -8.70 2.47 -3.00
N ALA A 126 -7.91 2.85 -1.99
CA ALA A 126 -6.66 2.16 -1.68
C ALA A 126 -6.83 0.68 -1.32
N LEU A 127 -7.89 0.33 -0.56
CA LEU A 127 -8.21 -1.06 -0.23
C LEU A 127 -8.69 -1.83 -1.46
N ALA A 128 -9.47 -1.21 -2.34
CA ALA A 128 -9.92 -1.81 -3.59
C ALA A 128 -8.73 -2.10 -4.52
N ALA A 129 -7.81 -1.16 -4.66
CA ALA A 129 -6.57 -1.33 -5.42
C ALA A 129 -5.72 -2.48 -4.83
N TYR A 130 -5.52 -2.51 -3.52
CA TYR A 130 -4.81 -3.60 -2.85
C TYR A 130 -5.46 -4.97 -3.14
N ARG A 131 -6.79 -5.09 -3.02
CA ARG A 131 -7.51 -6.34 -3.25
C ARG A 131 -7.47 -6.81 -4.70
N ALA A 132 -7.51 -5.88 -5.65
CA ALA A 132 -7.41 -6.20 -7.07
C ALA A 132 -6.07 -6.87 -7.42
N HIS A 133 -5.02 -6.56 -6.67
CA HIS A 133 -3.66 -7.06 -6.90
C HIS A 133 -3.21 -8.12 -5.90
N ALA A 134 -3.86 -8.21 -4.73
CA ALA A 134 -3.55 -9.22 -3.73
C ALA A 134 -3.93 -10.60 -4.26
N ARG A 135 -2.95 -11.43 -4.58
CA ARG A 135 -3.18 -12.83 -4.83
C ARG A 135 -3.55 -13.50 -3.52
N ALA A 136 -4.84 -13.77 -3.34
CA ALA A 136 -5.31 -14.50 -2.17
C ALA A 136 -4.71 -15.92 -2.20
N LYS A 137 -3.88 -16.24 -1.21
CA LYS A 137 -3.40 -17.59 -0.97
C LYS A 137 -3.93 -18.06 0.37
N THR A 138 -4.60 -19.20 0.35
CA THR A 138 -5.04 -19.85 1.58
C THR A 138 -3.88 -20.68 2.14
N TRP A 139 -3.60 -20.53 3.41
CA TRP A 139 -2.56 -21.24 4.13
C TRP A 139 -3.20 -22.29 5.04
N THR A 140 -2.56 -23.46 5.13
CA THR A 140 -2.86 -24.38 6.21
C THR A 140 -2.21 -23.89 7.51
N MET A 141 -2.69 -24.33 8.66
CA MET A 141 -2.10 -23.94 9.95
C MET A 141 -0.61 -24.30 10.05
N PRO A 142 -0.14 -25.50 9.64
CA PRO A 142 1.29 -25.80 9.63
C PRO A 142 2.11 -24.87 8.72
N GLU A 143 1.61 -24.49 7.54
CA GLU A 143 2.28 -23.53 6.65
C GLU A 143 2.34 -22.15 7.26
N TYR A 144 1.23 -21.69 7.87
CA TYR A 144 1.19 -20.41 8.55
C TYR A 144 2.22 -20.33 9.69
N VAL A 145 2.29 -21.39 10.54
CA VAL A 145 3.29 -21.51 11.60
C VAL A 145 4.70 -21.51 11.03
N ALA A 146 4.96 -22.27 9.97
CA ALA A 146 6.27 -22.31 9.31
C ALA A 146 6.69 -20.96 8.74
N LEU A 147 5.74 -20.21 8.14
CA LEU A 147 6.00 -18.89 7.56
C LEU A 147 6.23 -17.80 8.60
N THR A 148 5.43 -17.79 9.68
CA THR A 148 5.36 -16.67 10.63
C THR A 148 6.02 -16.95 11.97
N GLY A 149 6.24 -18.23 12.31
CA GLY A 149 6.70 -18.65 13.61
C GLY A 149 5.64 -18.53 14.72
N SER A 150 4.40 -18.19 14.36
CA SER A 150 3.32 -17.98 15.34
C SER A 150 2.63 -19.29 15.64
N SER A 151 2.97 -19.94 16.78
CA SER A 151 2.24 -21.12 17.26
C SER A 151 0.97 -20.72 18.03
N ALA A 152 -0.01 -21.62 18.08
CA ALA A 152 -1.29 -21.36 18.73
C ALA A 152 -1.18 -21.28 20.25
N ASP A 153 -0.22 -21.99 20.81
CA ASP A 153 0.03 -22.16 22.25
C ASP A 153 1.14 -21.26 22.81
N GLY A 154 1.75 -20.42 21.93
CA GLY A 154 2.85 -19.55 22.31
C GLY A 154 4.17 -20.27 22.61
N GLY A 155 4.21 -21.59 22.42
CA GLY A 155 5.41 -22.41 22.58
C GLY A 155 6.34 -22.34 21.36
N PRO A 156 7.50 -23.06 21.40
CA PRO A 156 8.41 -23.15 20.27
C PRO A 156 7.70 -23.73 19.04
N ALA A 157 7.71 -22.95 17.93
CA ALA A 157 7.03 -23.35 16.71
C ALA A 157 7.73 -24.56 16.07
N ARG A 158 6.95 -25.55 15.67
CA ARG A 158 7.42 -26.75 14.96
C ARG A 158 6.55 -27.00 13.73
N ALA A 159 7.18 -27.52 12.67
CA ALA A 159 6.51 -27.95 11.46
C ALA A 159 7.13 -29.29 11.00
N HIS A 160 6.32 -30.31 10.75
CA HIS A 160 6.77 -31.66 10.47
C HIS A 160 7.89 -32.13 11.43
N GLU A 161 7.66 -31.90 12.73
CA GLU A 161 8.61 -32.20 13.82
C GLU A 161 9.95 -31.44 13.78
N ARG A 162 10.16 -30.59 12.79
CA ARG A 162 11.36 -29.76 12.65
C ARG A 162 11.15 -28.41 13.38
N PRO A 163 12.18 -27.87 14.04
CA PRO A 163 12.07 -26.55 14.64
C PRO A 163 11.90 -25.48 13.57
N VAL A 164 10.93 -24.59 13.77
CA VAL A 164 10.72 -23.42 12.92
C VAL A 164 11.60 -22.28 13.45
N PRO A 165 12.30 -21.54 12.56
CA PRO A 165 13.09 -20.38 12.98
C PRO A 165 12.24 -19.32 13.70
N ASP A 166 12.84 -18.53 14.58
CA ASP A 166 12.19 -17.41 15.22
C ASP A 166 11.58 -16.47 14.19
N GLY A 167 10.30 -16.12 14.36
CA GLY A 167 9.54 -15.34 13.38
C GLY A 167 9.28 -16.08 12.05
N GLY A 168 9.47 -17.40 12.04
CA GLY A 168 9.24 -18.24 10.87
C GLY A 168 10.24 -18.02 9.73
N CYS A 169 9.90 -18.58 8.58
CA CYS A 169 10.70 -18.44 7.36
C CYS A 169 10.78 -16.98 6.89
N LEU A 170 9.71 -16.20 7.06
CA LEU A 170 9.73 -14.76 6.74
C LEU A 170 10.64 -13.98 7.69
N GLY A 171 10.60 -14.25 9.00
CA GLY A 171 11.51 -13.63 9.96
C GLY A 171 12.96 -14.01 9.73
N GLN A 172 13.23 -15.28 9.37
CA GLN A 172 14.59 -15.71 8.99
C GLN A 172 15.07 -14.98 7.72
N ALA A 173 14.23 -14.90 6.68
CA ALA A 173 14.54 -14.18 5.45
C ALA A 173 14.87 -12.71 5.72
N GLU A 174 14.07 -12.07 6.54
CA GLU A 174 14.27 -10.67 6.90
C GLU A 174 15.59 -10.45 7.64
N ARG A 175 15.92 -11.30 8.62
CA ARG A 175 17.23 -11.21 9.32
C ARG A 175 18.42 -11.40 8.37
N ARG A 176 18.27 -12.21 7.34
CA ARG A 176 19.33 -12.40 6.33
C ARG A 176 19.50 -11.16 5.44
N ILE A 177 18.41 -10.45 5.13
CA ILE A 177 18.44 -9.25 4.31
C ILE A 177 18.90 -8.03 5.12
N ARG A 178 18.38 -7.84 6.33
CA ARG A 178 18.56 -6.62 7.14
C ARG A 178 19.48 -6.80 8.35
N GLY A 179 19.97 -8.02 8.61
CA GLY A 179 20.75 -8.34 9.81
C GLY A 179 19.89 -8.70 11.02
N THR A 180 20.57 -9.05 12.11
CA THR A 180 19.96 -9.57 13.35
C THR A 180 19.65 -8.49 14.39
N GLY A 181 19.68 -7.23 14.05
CA GLY A 181 19.37 -6.14 14.98
C GLY A 181 17.96 -6.24 15.57
N PRO A 182 17.71 -5.69 16.75
CA PRO A 182 16.39 -5.69 17.36
C PRO A 182 15.39 -4.97 16.45
N ARG A 183 14.30 -5.64 16.12
CA ARG A 183 13.20 -5.13 15.27
C ARG A 183 12.03 -4.59 16.09
N THR A 184 12.26 -4.31 17.36
CA THR A 184 11.25 -3.76 18.27
C THR A 184 11.08 -2.25 18.16
N GLU A 185 11.99 -1.58 17.46
CA GLU A 185 11.85 -0.13 17.21
C GLU A 185 10.94 0.09 16.00
N PRO A 186 9.93 0.95 16.16
CA PRO A 186 9.12 1.38 15.02
C PRO A 186 10.01 2.06 13.97
N ASP A 187 9.63 1.94 12.71
CA ASP A 187 10.31 2.64 11.61
C ASP A 187 10.36 4.15 11.89
N PRO A 188 11.55 4.76 11.94
CA PRO A 188 11.70 6.17 12.30
C PRO A 188 11.02 7.11 11.30
N VAL A 189 10.95 6.75 10.01
CA VAL A 189 10.26 7.57 9.00
C VAL A 189 8.77 7.60 9.30
N SER A 190 8.16 6.45 9.57
CA SER A 190 6.74 6.35 9.94
C SER A 190 6.41 7.11 11.22
N VAL A 191 7.27 7.02 12.25
CA VAL A 191 7.10 7.77 13.50
C VAL A 191 7.13 9.27 13.25
N LEU A 192 8.16 9.76 12.54
CA LEU A 192 8.34 11.18 12.25
C LEU A 192 7.25 11.71 11.29
N ARG A 193 6.76 10.87 10.37
CA ARG A 193 5.61 11.20 9.52
C ARG A 193 4.33 11.42 10.35
N GLY A 194 4.08 10.55 11.32
CA GLY A 194 2.98 10.72 12.26
C GLY A 194 3.12 11.97 13.15
N GLU A 195 4.34 12.29 13.59
CA GLU A 195 4.63 13.47 14.39
C GLU A 195 4.46 14.76 13.58
N SER A 196 5.04 14.83 12.38
CA SER A 196 4.91 15.98 11.48
C SER A 196 3.46 16.24 11.13
N ARG A 197 2.69 15.19 10.85
CA ARG A 197 1.26 15.28 10.56
C ARG A 197 0.48 15.89 11.73
N ARG A 198 0.64 15.36 12.94
CA ARG A 198 0.02 15.93 14.15
C ARG A 198 0.42 17.38 14.39
N SER A 199 1.67 17.75 14.06
CA SER A 199 2.14 19.13 14.15
C SER A 199 1.46 20.04 13.11
N ALA A 200 1.34 19.58 11.87
CA ALA A 200 0.68 20.31 10.79
C ALA A 200 -0.81 20.54 11.08
N GLU A 201 -1.52 19.54 11.59
CA GLU A 201 -2.95 19.62 11.92
C GLU A 201 -3.25 20.63 13.04
N ARG A 202 -2.26 20.93 13.91
CA ARG A 202 -2.38 21.98 14.92
C ARG A 202 -2.23 23.40 14.38
N ASP A 203 -1.75 23.55 13.14
CA ASP A 203 -1.59 24.87 12.53
C ASP A 203 -2.94 25.57 12.35
N PRO A 204 -3.09 26.86 12.70
CA PRO A 204 -4.31 27.62 12.49
C PRO A 204 -4.75 27.65 11.02
N ALA A 205 -3.85 27.56 10.06
CA ALA A 205 -4.18 27.53 8.64
C ALA A 205 -4.83 26.21 8.25
N TRP A 206 -4.41 25.08 8.83
CA TRP A 206 -5.07 23.78 8.65
C TRP A 206 -6.52 23.85 9.13
N ARG A 207 -6.73 24.33 10.35
CA ARG A 207 -8.09 24.51 10.91
C ARG A 207 -8.96 25.48 10.13
N ARG A 208 -8.36 26.50 9.48
CA ARG A 208 -9.11 27.37 8.54
C ARG A 208 -9.53 26.59 7.29
N ALA A 209 -8.63 25.78 6.73
CA ALA A 209 -8.95 24.92 5.58
C ALA A 209 -10.09 23.94 5.91
N ASP A 210 -10.06 23.31 7.08
CA ASP A 210 -11.14 22.43 7.56
C ASP A 210 -12.49 23.19 7.63
N ARG A 211 -12.51 24.41 8.19
CA ARG A 211 -13.76 25.20 8.25
C ARG A 211 -14.28 25.57 6.87
N THR A 212 -13.41 25.93 5.94
CA THR A 212 -13.80 26.27 4.57
C THR A 212 -14.35 25.06 3.83
N TRP A 213 -13.68 23.92 3.98
CA TRP A 213 -14.15 22.64 3.46
C TRP A 213 -15.50 22.24 4.10
N SER A 214 -15.63 22.32 5.42
CA SER A 214 -16.87 22.02 6.17
C SER A 214 -18.05 22.89 5.70
N ALA A 215 -17.81 24.17 5.41
CA ALA A 215 -18.84 25.06 4.85
C ALA A 215 -19.31 24.59 3.46
N CYS A 216 -18.38 24.13 2.61
CA CYS A 216 -18.70 23.53 1.32
C CYS A 216 -19.53 22.25 1.47
N MET A 217 -19.17 21.37 2.40
CA MET A 217 -19.91 20.14 2.69
C MET A 217 -21.33 20.42 3.18
N ARG A 218 -21.50 21.42 4.06
CA ARG A 218 -22.86 21.84 4.50
C ARG A 218 -23.71 22.33 3.33
N GLY A 219 -23.13 23.07 2.39
CA GLY A 219 -23.81 23.48 1.16
C GLY A 219 -24.23 22.30 0.26
N ALA A 220 -23.60 21.13 0.43
CA ALA A 220 -23.94 19.88 -0.24
C ALA A 220 -24.82 18.95 0.62
N GLY A 221 -25.27 19.40 1.81
CA GLY A 221 -26.15 18.63 2.70
C GLY A 221 -25.43 17.70 3.68
N TYR A 222 -24.11 17.84 3.86
CA TYR A 222 -23.32 17.00 4.77
C TYR A 222 -22.75 17.80 5.94
N HIS A 223 -22.80 17.23 7.15
CA HIS A 223 -22.46 17.93 8.40
C HIS A 223 -21.23 17.30 9.07
N TYR A 224 -20.03 17.55 8.52
CA TYR A 224 -18.75 17.08 9.07
C TYR A 224 -17.85 18.27 9.40
N ALA A 225 -17.11 18.18 10.49
CA ALA A 225 -16.16 19.22 10.89
C ALA A 225 -14.85 19.16 10.08
N THR A 226 -14.37 17.94 9.78
CA THR A 226 -13.13 17.69 9.04
C THR A 226 -13.31 16.59 8.01
N PRO A 227 -12.45 16.51 6.97
CA PRO A 227 -12.43 15.37 6.04
C PRO A 227 -12.24 14.02 6.74
N ALA A 228 -11.47 13.97 7.82
CA ALA A 228 -11.27 12.75 8.60
C ALA A 228 -12.58 12.30 9.28
N ASP A 229 -13.44 13.23 9.70
CA ASP A 229 -14.76 12.89 10.28
C ASP A 229 -15.69 12.33 9.19
N ALA A 230 -15.68 12.92 7.99
CA ALA A 230 -16.44 12.39 6.85
C ALA A 230 -15.98 10.98 6.47
N GLN A 231 -14.67 10.73 6.48
CA GLN A 231 -14.11 9.41 6.20
C GLN A 231 -14.44 8.38 7.28
N ARG A 232 -14.54 8.77 8.55
CA ARG A 232 -14.93 7.87 9.65
C ARG A 232 -16.42 7.58 9.70
N GLY A 233 -17.27 8.54 9.42
CA GLY A 233 -18.73 8.57 9.37
C GLY A 233 -19.47 7.63 10.32
N ASP A 234 -20.24 8.15 11.25
CA ASP A 234 -20.99 7.32 12.20
C ASP A 234 -22.04 6.45 11.51
N ASP A 235 -22.70 7.01 10.49
CA ASP A 235 -23.72 6.30 9.70
C ASP A 235 -23.15 5.05 8.98
N ARG A 236 -21.89 5.11 8.54
CA ARG A 236 -21.22 3.97 7.93
C ARG A 236 -20.90 2.86 8.92
N ARG A 237 -20.52 3.21 10.15
CA ARG A 237 -20.27 2.22 11.20
C ARG A 237 -21.51 1.44 11.55
N GLU A 238 -22.64 2.11 11.63
CA GLU A 238 -23.92 1.46 11.93
C GLU A 238 -24.34 0.53 10.79
N GLU A 239 -24.22 0.96 9.53
CA GLU A 239 -24.55 0.16 8.36
C GLU A 239 -23.60 -1.02 8.21
N GLU A 240 -22.28 -0.80 8.37
CA GLU A 240 -21.29 -1.88 8.36
C GLU A 240 -21.53 -2.90 9.48
N LEU A 241 -21.89 -2.44 10.67
CA LEU A 241 -22.23 -3.32 11.78
C LEU A 241 -23.51 -4.13 11.48
N ARG A 242 -24.55 -3.52 10.92
CA ARG A 242 -25.76 -4.21 10.48
C ARG A 242 -25.46 -5.31 9.46
N LEU A 243 -24.68 -4.99 8.42
CA LEU A 243 -24.30 -5.95 7.38
C LEU A 243 -23.51 -7.13 7.96
N ARG A 244 -22.60 -6.87 8.88
CA ARG A 244 -21.82 -7.92 9.57
C ARG A 244 -22.71 -8.81 10.43
N LEU A 245 -23.66 -8.23 11.16
CA LEU A 245 -24.59 -8.97 12.01
C LEU A 245 -25.60 -9.80 11.19
N SER A 246 -25.96 -9.36 9.98
CA SER A 246 -26.83 -10.11 9.06
C SER A 246 -26.14 -11.23 8.28
N GLY A 247 -24.84 -11.45 8.50
CA GLY A 247 -24.07 -12.50 7.81
C GLY A 247 -23.56 -12.10 6.42
N GLY A 248 -23.79 -10.88 5.98
CA GLY A 248 -23.35 -10.31 4.70
C GLY A 248 -21.86 -9.96 4.66
N ARG A 249 -20.96 -10.90 4.96
CA ARG A 249 -19.50 -10.63 5.09
C ARG A 249 -18.85 -10.08 3.82
N GLY A 250 -19.30 -10.50 2.64
CA GLY A 250 -18.79 -10.01 1.36
C GLY A 250 -19.29 -8.61 0.99
N GLU A 251 -20.55 -8.28 1.37
CA GLU A 251 -21.17 -6.98 1.10
C GLU A 251 -20.69 -5.89 2.05
N ALA A 252 -20.36 -6.23 3.31
CA ALA A 252 -19.80 -5.29 4.29
C ALA A 252 -18.45 -4.70 3.87
N ASP A 253 -17.79 -5.34 2.93
CA ASP A 253 -16.50 -4.89 2.38
C ASP A 253 -16.63 -3.97 1.16
N LEU A 254 -17.83 -3.83 0.61
CA LEU A 254 -18.12 -2.92 -0.51
C LEU A 254 -18.57 -1.55 0.02
N PRO A 255 -18.23 -0.45 -0.67
CA PRO A 255 -18.72 0.87 -0.29
C PRO A 255 -20.21 0.98 -0.54
N THR A 256 -20.94 1.51 0.44
CA THR A 256 -22.38 1.79 0.29
C THR A 256 -22.62 2.98 -0.63
N GLU A 257 -23.79 3.09 -1.21
CA GLU A 257 -24.14 4.25 -2.04
C GLU A 257 -24.12 5.59 -1.25
N THR A 258 -24.41 5.54 0.04
CA THR A 258 -24.29 6.71 0.94
C THR A 258 -22.82 7.07 1.13
N GLU A 259 -21.93 6.07 1.34
CA GLU A 259 -20.48 6.29 1.41
C GLU A 259 -19.93 6.92 0.13
N LYS A 260 -20.29 6.38 -1.05
CA LYS A 260 -19.85 6.91 -2.35
C LYS A 260 -20.28 8.37 -2.54
N ARG A 261 -21.55 8.69 -2.28
CA ARG A 261 -22.05 10.06 -2.39
C ARG A 261 -21.31 11.02 -1.46
N THR A 262 -21.07 10.62 -0.23
CA THR A 262 -20.32 11.44 0.75
C THR A 262 -18.88 11.64 0.29
N ALA A 263 -18.20 10.59 -0.18
CA ALA A 263 -16.83 10.65 -0.68
C ALA A 263 -16.69 11.54 -1.93
N VAL A 264 -17.66 11.47 -2.85
CA VAL A 264 -17.70 12.37 -4.02
C VAL A 264 -17.87 13.83 -3.59
N ALA A 265 -18.74 14.11 -2.64
CA ALA A 265 -18.91 15.46 -2.11
C ALA A 265 -17.64 15.97 -1.42
N ASP A 266 -16.97 15.11 -0.62
CA ASP A 266 -15.69 15.40 0.02
C ASP A 266 -14.61 15.77 -1.00
N ALA A 267 -14.37 14.90 -2.01
CA ALA A 267 -13.39 15.15 -3.05
C ALA A 267 -13.64 16.46 -3.81
N ARG A 268 -14.90 16.70 -4.21
CA ARG A 268 -15.30 17.95 -4.87
C ARG A 268 -15.11 19.19 -3.98
N CYS A 269 -15.41 19.08 -2.69
CA CYS A 269 -15.20 20.18 -1.76
C CYS A 269 -13.72 20.46 -1.52
N LYS A 270 -12.86 19.45 -1.44
CA LYS A 270 -11.39 19.60 -1.38
C LYS A 270 -10.87 20.34 -2.61
N GLN A 271 -11.34 19.99 -3.81
CA GLN A 271 -10.94 20.64 -5.05
C GLN A 271 -11.41 22.12 -5.08
N ARG A 272 -12.69 22.38 -4.80
CA ARG A 272 -13.27 23.73 -4.84
C ARG A 272 -12.66 24.70 -3.83
N THR A 273 -12.25 24.21 -2.69
CA THR A 273 -11.71 25.05 -1.59
C THR A 273 -10.20 25.17 -1.60
N GLY A 274 -9.49 24.48 -2.51
CA GLY A 274 -8.04 24.43 -2.51
C GLY A 274 -7.46 23.74 -1.27
N TYR A 275 -8.24 22.89 -0.62
CA TYR A 275 -7.89 22.22 0.65
C TYR A 275 -6.54 21.51 0.55
N LEU A 276 -6.38 20.68 -0.48
CA LEU A 276 -5.17 19.84 -0.65
C LEU A 276 -3.89 20.68 -0.75
N GLY A 277 -3.91 21.77 -1.51
CA GLY A 277 -2.74 22.66 -1.63
C GLY A 277 -2.34 23.26 -0.28
N THR A 278 -3.31 23.65 0.54
CA THR A 278 -3.05 24.20 1.87
C THR A 278 -2.46 23.15 2.81
N VAL A 279 -3.10 21.99 2.96
CA VAL A 279 -2.67 20.97 3.93
C VAL A 279 -1.32 20.32 3.53
N ARG A 280 -1.07 20.13 2.23
CA ARG A 280 0.23 19.67 1.72
C ARG A 280 1.36 20.61 2.08
N ALA A 281 1.17 21.91 1.83
CA ALA A 281 2.20 22.90 2.16
C ALA A 281 2.51 22.96 3.65
N LEU A 282 1.51 22.74 4.51
CA LEU A 282 1.70 22.67 5.97
C LEU A 282 2.43 21.40 6.38
N ASP A 283 2.08 20.27 5.79
CA ASP A 283 2.70 18.98 6.06
C ASP A 283 4.18 18.96 5.61
N VAL A 284 4.48 19.46 4.42
CA VAL A 284 5.85 19.62 3.92
C VAL A 284 6.71 20.41 4.91
N ARG A 285 6.25 21.59 5.34
CA ARG A 285 6.97 22.40 6.33
C ARG A 285 7.15 21.70 7.68
N ALA A 286 6.17 20.91 8.10
CA ALA A 286 6.28 20.12 9.33
C ALA A 286 7.31 18.98 9.18
N GLN A 287 7.33 18.30 8.03
CA GLN A 287 8.33 17.28 7.73
C GLN A 287 9.74 17.85 7.64
N GLU A 288 9.94 19.00 7.02
CA GLU A 288 11.25 19.67 6.98
C GLU A 288 11.79 19.95 8.39
N ARG A 289 10.91 20.37 9.32
CA ARG A 289 11.31 20.63 10.72
C ARG A 289 11.74 19.34 11.44
N VAL A 290 10.97 18.26 11.32
CA VAL A 290 11.35 16.99 11.98
C VAL A 290 12.60 16.40 11.34
N ILE A 291 12.78 16.51 10.02
CA ILE A 291 14.02 16.10 9.33
C ILE A 291 15.22 16.85 9.89
N ALA A 292 15.12 18.16 10.07
CA ALA A 292 16.20 18.96 10.61
C ALA A 292 16.63 18.50 12.03
N GLY A 293 15.64 18.12 12.87
CA GLY A 293 15.90 17.62 14.22
C GLY A 293 16.41 16.19 14.29
N HIS A 294 16.12 15.35 13.27
CA HIS A 294 16.39 13.91 13.27
C HIS A 294 17.32 13.45 12.13
N ARG A 295 18.06 14.37 11.54
CA ARG A 295 18.86 14.11 10.34
C ARG A 295 19.78 12.90 10.48
N ALA A 296 20.54 12.83 11.58
CA ALA A 296 21.50 11.74 11.79
C ALA A 296 20.81 10.36 11.95
N GLU A 297 19.63 10.32 12.55
CA GLU A 297 18.82 9.11 12.68
C GLU A 297 18.30 8.65 11.33
N LEU A 298 17.73 9.57 10.55
CA LEU A 298 17.22 9.31 9.21
C LEU A 298 18.31 8.87 8.24
N ASP A 299 19.51 9.49 8.29
CA ASP A 299 20.64 9.08 7.46
C ASP A 299 21.12 7.66 7.81
N ARG A 300 21.15 7.30 9.11
CA ARG A 300 21.45 5.92 9.52
C ARG A 300 20.38 4.94 9.07
N HIS A 301 19.10 5.31 9.16
CA HIS A 301 18.00 4.49 8.64
C HIS A 301 18.18 4.25 7.14
N ARG A 302 18.34 5.31 6.36
CA ARG A 302 18.54 5.23 4.90
C ARG A 302 19.76 4.38 4.53
N ALA A 303 20.86 4.47 5.29
CA ALA A 303 22.05 3.63 5.06
C ALA A 303 21.76 2.14 5.27
N ARG A 304 20.98 1.79 6.31
CA ARG A 304 20.53 0.41 6.57
C ARG A 304 19.64 -0.11 5.45
N GLU A 305 18.65 0.69 5.02
CA GLU A 305 17.73 0.31 3.94
C GLU A 305 18.48 0.07 2.63
N ARG A 306 19.42 0.93 2.26
CA ARG A 306 20.27 0.72 1.08
C ARG A 306 21.17 -0.51 1.20
N ALA A 307 21.64 -0.85 2.39
CA ALA A 307 22.37 -2.09 2.62
C ALA A 307 21.46 -3.30 2.41
N ALA A 308 20.22 -3.24 2.89
CA ALA A 308 19.22 -4.28 2.66
C ALA A 308 18.94 -4.50 1.16
N VAL A 309 18.80 -3.43 0.38
CA VAL A 309 18.62 -3.52 -1.09
C VAL A 309 19.82 -4.22 -1.76
N ARG A 310 21.05 -3.88 -1.37
CA ARG A 310 22.25 -4.56 -1.92
C ARG A 310 22.25 -6.05 -1.59
N THR A 311 21.97 -6.41 -0.33
CA THR A 311 21.86 -7.82 0.09
C THR A 311 20.76 -8.54 -0.67
N ALA A 312 19.58 -7.90 -0.82
CA ALA A 312 18.48 -8.45 -1.58
C ALA A 312 18.85 -8.71 -3.06
N GLY A 313 19.52 -7.75 -3.70
CA GLY A 313 20.02 -7.91 -5.07
C GLY A 313 21.00 -9.09 -5.19
N HIS A 314 21.89 -9.27 -4.20
CA HIS A 314 22.80 -10.42 -4.17
C HIS A 314 22.03 -11.75 -4.04
N VAL A 315 21.06 -11.84 -3.13
CA VAL A 315 20.18 -13.01 -2.97
C VAL A 315 19.50 -13.38 -4.28
N LEU A 316 18.94 -12.40 -4.99
CA LEU A 316 18.25 -12.66 -6.26
C LEU A 316 19.20 -13.12 -7.36
N ALA A 317 20.44 -12.62 -7.38
CA ALA A 317 21.45 -13.01 -8.38
C ALA A 317 22.04 -14.40 -8.13
N THR A 318 22.19 -14.81 -6.88
CA THR A 318 22.93 -16.04 -6.51
C THR A 318 22.04 -17.16 -5.95
N GLY A 319 20.80 -16.84 -5.58
CA GLY A 319 19.91 -17.73 -4.84
C GLY A 319 20.37 -18.01 -3.39
N THR A 320 21.44 -17.38 -2.97
CA THR A 320 22.03 -17.52 -1.62
C THR A 320 22.23 -16.17 -0.97
N PRO A 321 22.11 -16.07 0.37
CA PRO A 321 22.36 -14.83 1.10
C PRO A 321 23.84 -14.50 1.18
#